data_1d522ad9d28ef4b5f1503d01defae6dd
#
_entry.id   1d522ad9d28ef4b5f1503d01defae6dd
#
_cell.length_a   1.000
_cell.length_b   1.000
_cell.length_c   1.000
_cell.angle_alpha   90.00
_cell.angle_beta   90.00
_cell.angle_gamma   90.00
#
_symmetry.space_group_name_H-M   'P 1'
#
loop_
_entity.id
_entity.type
_entity.pdbx_description
1 polymer ?
#
loop_
_entity_poly.entity_id
_entity_poly.type
_entity_poly.pdbx_seq_one_letter_code
_entity_poly.pdbx_strand_id
1 'polypeptide(L)'
;MIKADDFLMPARDAGYDFFTGVPCSFLTEIINRVISDTSLDYVGAASEGEAVAIASGAWLAGRKTVVMCQNSGLGNTVNPLTSLNHPFKIPTMMIVTWRGQPGITDEPQHELMGPITPELLDTMRIPHAIFPQTED
;
A
#
# COMPACT_ATOMS: atom_id res chain seq x y z
N MET A 1 0.08 -12.41 16.22
CA MET A 1 -0.52 -11.43 15.27
C MET A 1 0.46 -10.29 15.15
N ILE A 2 0.87 -9.95 13.96
CA ILE A 2 1.81 -8.86 13.69
C ILE A 2 1.16 -7.53 14.08
N LYS A 3 1.89 -6.70 14.82
CA LYS A 3 1.45 -5.37 15.25
C LYS A 3 1.88 -4.31 14.23
N ALA A 4 1.22 -3.16 14.24
CA ALA A 4 1.60 -2.05 13.35
C ALA A 4 3.08 -1.64 13.49
N ASP A 5 3.62 -1.64 14.71
CA ASP A 5 5.02 -1.29 14.97
C ASP A 5 6.03 -2.30 14.40
N ASP A 6 5.65 -3.58 14.23
CA ASP A 6 6.54 -4.60 13.63
C ASP A 6 6.87 -4.27 12.16
N PHE A 7 6.00 -3.55 11.48
CA PHE A 7 6.25 -2.99 10.15
C PHE A 7 6.79 -1.56 10.22
N LEU A 8 6.17 -0.68 11.03
CA LEU A 8 6.47 0.75 10.99
C LEU A 8 7.86 1.09 11.51
N MET A 9 8.35 0.39 12.55
CA MET A 9 9.69 0.65 13.07
C MET A 9 10.79 0.34 12.03
N PRO A 10 10.83 -0.86 11.42
CA PRO A 10 11.79 -1.13 10.35
C PRO A 10 11.65 -0.20 9.14
N ALA A 11 10.41 0.16 8.75
CA ALA A 11 10.18 1.09 7.64
C ALA A 11 10.75 2.47 7.94
N ARG A 12 10.51 3.00 9.15
CA ARG A 12 11.06 4.27 9.61
C ARG A 12 12.59 4.23 9.69
N ASP A 13 13.17 3.16 10.21
CA ASP A 13 14.63 2.99 10.28
C ASP A 13 15.25 2.91 8.87
N ALA A 14 14.50 2.41 7.89
CA ALA A 14 14.87 2.47 6.48
C ALA A 14 14.61 3.84 5.82
N GLY A 15 14.07 4.82 6.58
CA GLY A 15 13.83 6.20 6.15
C GLY A 15 12.49 6.46 5.49
N TYR A 16 11.52 5.55 5.60
CA TYR A 16 10.14 5.80 5.14
C TYR A 16 9.42 6.65 6.17
N ASP A 17 9.04 7.86 5.78
CA ASP A 17 8.47 8.88 6.65
C ASP A 17 7.19 9.54 6.11
N PHE A 18 6.81 9.23 4.88
CA PHE A 18 5.63 9.78 4.23
C PHE A 18 4.67 8.67 3.81
N PHE A 19 3.45 8.72 4.32
CA PHE A 19 2.40 7.73 4.09
C PHE A 19 1.20 8.39 3.43
N THR A 20 0.57 7.70 2.50
CA THR A 20 -0.66 8.14 1.85
C THR A 20 -1.51 6.93 1.48
N GLY A 21 -2.78 7.14 1.20
CA GLY A 21 -3.64 6.05 0.76
C GLY A 21 -5.12 6.32 0.91
N VAL A 22 -5.90 5.32 0.58
CA VAL A 22 -7.34 5.28 0.81
C VAL A 22 -7.60 4.40 2.02
N PRO A 23 -8.28 4.91 3.06
CA PRO A 23 -8.52 4.15 4.29
C PRO A 23 -9.26 2.83 4.03
N CYS A 24 -8.80 1.77 4.69
CA CYS A 24 -9.43 0.46 4.69
C CYS A 24 -9.50 -0.06 6.13
N SER A 25 -10.57 -0.74 6.51
CA SER A 25 -10.76 -1.27 7.88
C SER A 25 -9.61 -2.19 8.31
N PHE A 26 -9.04 -2.97 7.40
CA PHE A 26 -7.91 -3.86 7.69
C PHE A 26 -6.58 -3.11 7.91
N LEU A 27 -6.52 -1.84 7.54
CA LEU A 27 -5.36 -0.97 7.74
C LEU A 27 -5.54 -0.01 8.93
N THR A 28 -6.64 -0.11 9.67
CA THR A 28 -6.98 0.83 10.75
C THR A 28 -5.84 0.99 11.76
N GLU A 29 -5.26 -0.11 12.22
CA GLU A 29 -4.20 -0.05 13.24
C GLU A 29 -2.95 0.66 12.73
N ILE A 30 -2.50 0.30 11.51
CA ILE A 30 -1.29 0.92 10.94
C ILE A 30 -1.53 2.39 10.59
N ILE A 31 -2.70 2.75 10.05
CA ILE A 31 -3.05 4.15 9.73
C ILE A 31 -3.10 4.98 11.01
N ASN A 32 -3.79 4.50 12.05
CA ASN A 32 -3.87 5.21 13.33
C ASN A 32 -2.50 5.37 13.97
N ARG A 33 -1.65 4.35 13.88
CA ARG A 33 -0.29 4.42 14.41
C ARG A 33 0.56 5.44 13.68
N VAL A 34 0.46 5.50 12.34
CA VAL A 34 1.14 6.54 11.53
C VAL A 34 0.65 7.93 11.91
N ILE A 35 -0.67 8.15 11.99
CA ILE A 35 -1.26 9.46 12.34
C ILE A 35 -0.83 9.91 13.75
N SER A 36 -0.65 8.98 14.69
CA SER A 36 -0.26 9.30 16.07
C SER A 36 1.23 9.60 16.23
N ASP A 37 2.06 9.32 15.24
CA ASP A 37 3.51 9.52 15.29
C ASP A 37 3.87 10.85 14.63
N THR A 38 4.29 11.83 15.44
CA THR A 38 4.64 13.18 14.96
C THR A 38 5.88 13.23 14.06
N SER A 39 6.62 12.13 13.94
CA SER A 39 7.76 12.01 13.01
C SER A 39 7.37 11.50 11.63
N LEU A 40 6.11 11.11 11.45
CA LEU A 40 5.57 10.58 10.19
C LEU A 40 4.49 11.53 9.65
N ASP A 41 4.40 11.65 8.34
CA ASP A 41 3.30 12.36 7.68
C ASP A 41 2.30 11.38 7.08
N TYR A 42 1.01 11.67 7.23
CA TYR A 42 -0.07 10.95 6.57
C TYR A 42 -0.96 11.90 5.77
N VAL A 43 -1.13 11.61 4.50
CA VAL A 43 -2.03 12.33 3.60
C VAL A 43 -3.07 11.36 3.05
N GLY A 44 -4.33 11.55 3.43
CA GLY A 44 -5.45 10.77 2.87
C GLY A 44 -5.72 11.18 1.43
N ALA A 45 -6.00 10.20 0.56
CA ALA A 45 -6.34 10.42 -0.83
C ALA A 45 -7.81 10.06 -1.12
N ALA A 46 -8.42 10.68 -2.12
CA ALA A 46 -9.77 10.36 -2.55
C ALA A 46 -9.83 9.13 -3.47
N SER A 47 -8.71 8.72 -4.05
CA SER A 47 -8.56 7.48 -4.82
C SER A 47 -7.14 6.94 -4.74
N GLU A 48 -6.98 5.66 -5.05
CA GLU A 48 -5.67 5.01 -5.02
C GLU A 48 -4.71 5.57 -6.08
N GLY A 49 -5.24 5.97 -7.22
CA GLY A 49 -4.46 6.66 -8.27
C GLY A 49 -3.92 8.01 -7.79
N GLU A 50 -4.72 8.77 -7.06
CA GLU A 50 -4.29 10.00 -6.41
C GLU A 50 -3.23 9.73 -5.34
N ALA A 51 -3.40 8.68 -4.52
CA ALA A 51 -2.41 8.29 -3.52
C ALA A 51 -1.03 8.02 -4.17
N VAL A 52 -0.99 7.29 -5.28
CA VAL A 52 0.25 7.06 -6.03
C VAL A 52 0.85 8.37 -6.54
N ALA A 53 0.04 9.30 -7.03
CA ALA A 53 0.51 10.60 -7.50
C ALA A 53 1.07 11.46 -6.35
N ILE A 54 0.40 11.49 -5.20
CA ILE A 54 0.87 12.18 -3.97
C ILE A 54 2.22 11.59 -3.52
N ALA A 55 2.32 10.25 -3.43
CA ALA A 55 3.56 9.57 -3.08
C ALA A 55 4.69 9.89 -4.06
N SER A 56 4.39 9.92 -5.35
CA SER A 56 5.38 10.26 -6.39
C SER A 56 5.88 11.70 -6.25
N GLY A 57 4.98 12.64 -5.95
CA GLY A 57 5.36 14.04 -5.68
C GLY A 57 6.24 14.18 -4.43
N ALA A 58 5.89 13.48 -3.35
CA ALA A 58 6.68 13.46 -2.12
C ALA A 58 8.07 12.83 -2.35
N TRP A 59 8.16 11.77 -3.15
CA TRP A 59 9.44 11.17 -3.52
C TRP A 59 10.32 12.14 -4.31
N LEU A 60 9.75 12.86 -5.28
CA LEU A 60 10.47 13.91 -6.02
C LEU A 60 10.99 15.03 -5.10
N ALA A 61 10.33 15.26 -3.97
CA ALA A 61 10.78 16.17 -2.92
C ALA A 61 11.78 15.52 -1.93
N GLY A 62 12.26 14.30 -2.20
CA GLY A 62 13.30 13.62 -1.41
C GLY A 62 12.76 12.76 -0.26
N ARG A 63 11.43 12.49 -0.18
CA ARG A 63 10.83 11.64 0.86
C ARG A 63 10.76 10.17 0.42
N LYS A 64 10.89 9.23 1.34
CA LYS A 64 10.55 7.84 1.08
C LYS A 64 9.09 7.59 1.42
N THR A 65 8.36 6.99 0.49
CA THR A 65 6.90 6.98 0.51
C THR A 65 6.30 5.59 0.59
N VAL A 66 5.17 5.48 1.32
CA VAL A 66 4.34 4.27 1.40
C VAL A 66 2.92 4.62 0.98
N VAL A 67 2.37 3.87 0.03
CA VAL A 67 0.95 3.91 -0.33
C VAL A 67 0.23 2.75 0.33
N MET A 68 -0.88 3.04 1.01
CA MET A 68 -1.70 2.04 1.70
C MET A 68 -3.09 2.00 1.08
N CYS A 69 -3.55 0.82 0.67
CA CYS A 69 -4.87 0.69 0.07
C CYS A 69 -5.45 -0.73 0.19
N GLN A 70 -6.73 -0.86 -0.10
CA GLN A 70 -7.36 -2.14 -0.33
C GLN A 70 -7.04 -2.65 -1.75
N ASN A 71 -6.93 -3.99 -1.92
CA ASN A 71 -6.68 -4.57 -3.24
C ASN A 71 -7.75 -4.24 -4.29
N SER A 72 -8.99 -3.97 -3.90
CA SER A 72 -10.03 -3.49 -4.82
C SER A 72 -9.66 -2.17 -5.51
N GLY A 73 -8.79 -1.38 -4.89
CA GLY A 73 -8.29 -0.11 -5.43
C GLY A 73 -7.11 -0.25 -6.38
N LEU A 74 -6.50 -1.45 -6.53
CA LEU A 74 -5.36 -1.65 -7.43
C LEU A 74 -5.67 -1.27 -8.88
N GLY A 75 -6.91 -1.46 -9.34
CA GLY A 75 -7.33 -1.04 -10.67
C GLY A 75 -7.09 0.47 -10.92
N ASN A 76 -7.30 1.30 -9.90
CA ASN A 76 -7.09 2.75 -9.97
C ASN A 76 -5.60 3.12 -10.00
N THR A 77 -4.71 2.23 -9.58
CA THR A 77 -3.27 2.49 -9.55
C THR A 77 -2.55 2.08 -10.84
N VAL A 78 -3.21 1.32 -11.72
CA VAL A 78 -2.59 0.79 -12.96
C VAL A 78 -1.98 1.91 -13.78
N ASN A 79 -2.74 2.94 -14.09
CA ASN A 79 -2.25 4.05 -14.91
C ASN A 79 -1.07 4.80 -14.27
N PRO A 80 -1.14 5.33 -13.05
CA PRO A 80 -0.01 6.05 -12.49
C PRO A 80 1.22 5.16 -12.27
N LEU A 81 1.07 3.89 -11.88
CA LEU A 81 2.21 2.99 -11.70
C LEU A 81 2.90 2.67 -13.03
N THR A 82 2.14 2.43 -14.09
CA THR A 82 2.70 2.03 -15.39
C THR A 82 3.13 3.22 -16.26
N SER A 83 2.46 4.38 -16.14
CA SER A 83 2.69 5.54 -17.02
C SER A 83 3.44 6.69 -16.35
N LEU A 84 3.56 6.69 -15.02
CA LEU A 84 4.37 7.67 -14.26
C LEU A 84 5.53 6.97 -13.54
N ASN A 85 5.25 6.10 -12.56
CA ASN A 85 6.30 5.53 -11.72
C ASN A 85 7.29 4.67 -12.50
N HIS A 86 6.80 3.78 -13.37
CA HIS A 86 7.68 2.88 -14.13
C HIS A 86 8.63 3.62 -15.09
N PRO A 87 8.16 4.50 -16.00
CA PRO A 87 9.05 5.18 -16.94
C PRO A 87 10.01 6.17 -16.26
N PHE A 88 9.57 6.86 -15.22
CA PHE A 88 10.40 7.84 -14.49
C PHE A 88 11.20 7.23 -13.34
N LYS A 89 11.10 5.91 -13.12
CA LYS A 89 11.83 5.19 -12.07
C LYS A 89 11.57 5.73 -10.67
N ILE A 90 10.32 6.11 -10.40
CA ILE A 90 9.88 6.59 -9.10
C ILE A 90 9.51 5.36 -8.24
N PRO A 91 10.31 4.99 -7.24
CA PRO A 91 10.00 3.88 -6.35
C PRO A 91 8.88 4.28 -5.39
N THR A 92 7.95 3.36 -5.17
CA THR A 92 6.88 3.53 -4.20
C THR A 92 6.63 2.19 -3.51
N MET A 93 6.77 2.14 -2.20
CA MET A 93 6.34 0.97 -1.43
C MET A 93 4.83 0.99 -1.33
N MET A 94 4.20 -0.18 -1.49
CA MET A 94 2.76 -0.30 -1.32
C MET A 94 2.42 -1.35 -0.26
N ILE A 95 1.49 -1.03 0.62
CA ILE A 95 0.82 -1.98 1.50
C ILE A 95 -0.59 -2.16 0.97
N VAL A 96 -0.88 -3.37 0.52
CA VAL A 96 -2.15 -3.70 -0.11
C VAL A 96 -2.83 -4.79 0.70
N THR A 97 -4.04 -4.56 1.18
CA THR A 97 -4.79 -5.63 1.86
C THR A 97 -5.23 -6.67 0.84
N TRP A 98 -5.24 -7.92 1.23
CA TRP A 98 -5.67 -9.00 0.34
C TRP A 98 -7.07 -9.49 0.71
N ARG A 99 -8.08 -8.66 0.41
CA ARG A 99 -9.49 -9.04 0.55
C ARG A 99 -9.83 -10.10 -0.49
N GLY A 100 -10.61 -11.11 -0.07
CA GLY A 100 -10.95 -12.25 -0.92
C GLY A 100 -9.77 -13.19 -1.19
N GLN A 101 -8.78 -13.23 -0.29
CA GLN A 101 -7.67 -14.18 -0.40
C GLN A 101 -8.18 -15.61 -0.54
N PRO A 102 -7.70 -16.40 -1.52
CA PRO A 102 -8.14 -17.79 -1.70
C PRO A 102 -8.01 -18.61 -0.42
N GLY A 103 -9.07 -19.34 -0.08
CA GLY A 103 -9.15 -20.17 1.13
C GLY A 103 -9.62 -19.43 2.39
N ILE A 104 -9.85 -18.12 2.32
CA ILE A 104 -10.40 -17.33 3.42
C ILE A 104 -11.79 -16.81 3.01
N THR A 105 -12.80 -17.02 3.86
CA THR A 105 -14.14 -16.49 3.62
C THR A 105 -14.14 -14.96 3.74
N ASP A 106 -14.68 -14.29 2.74
CA ASP A 106 -14.80 -12.84 2.69
C ASP A 106 -16.12 -12.44 1.99
N GLU A 107 -16.40 -11.16 1.88
CA GLU A 107 -17.61 -10.63 1.27
C GLU A 107 -17.64 -10.86 -0.26
N PRO A 108 -18.85 -11.07 -0.85
CA PRO A 108 -18.98 -11.43 -2.27
C PRO A 108 -18.29 -10.46 -3.25
N GLN A 109 -18.22 -9.17 -2.93
CA GLN A 109 -17.57 -8.17 -3.77
C GLN A 109 -16.04 -8.36 -3.89
N HIS A 110 -15.45 -9.23 -3.06
CA HIS A 110 -14.02 -9.54 -3.09
C HIS A 110 -13.71 -10.86 -3.80
N GLU A 111 -14.73 -11.63 -4.21
CA GLU A 111 -14.60 -12.98 -4.76
C GLU A 111 -13.68 -13.03 -6.00
N LEU A 112 -13.81 -12.07 -6.92
CA LEU A 112 -12.94 -11.98 -8.10
C LEU A 112 -11.62 -11.30 -7.78
N MET A 113 -11.67 -10.19 -7.04
CA MET A 113 -10.46 -9.37 -6.80
C MET A 113 -9.42 -10.10 -5.98
N GLY A 114 -9.83 -10.96 -5.05
CA GLY A 114 -8.90 -11.75 -4.23
C GLY A 114 -7.96 -12.62 -5.06
N PRO A 115 -8.47 -13.56 -5.85
CA PRO A 115 -7.65 -14.43 -6.71
C PRO A 115 -6.76 -13.68 -7.70
N ILE A 116 -7.28 -12.61 -8.34
CA ILE A 116 -6.52 -11.89 -9.38
C ILE A 116 -5.52 -10.85 -8.83
N THR A 117 -5.51 -10.59 -7.53
CA THR A 117 -4.60 -9.58 -6.93
C THR A 117 -3.12 -9.85 -7.26
N PRO A 118 -2.57 -11.06 -7.04
CA PRO A 118 -1.19 -11.36 -7.43
C PRO A 118 -0.96 -11.26 -8.93
N GLU A 119 -1.90 -11.78 -9.74
CA GLU A 119 -1.81 -11.74 -11.21
C GLU A 119 -1.78 -10.30 -11.75
N LEU A 120 -2.54 -9.39 -11.14
CA LEU A 120 -2.53 -7.99 -11.52
C LEU A 120 -1.20 -7.32 -11.20
N LEU A 121 -0.61 -7.62 -10.04
CA LEU A 121 0.72 -7.14 -9.66
C LEU A 121 1.79 -7.68 -10.62
N ASP A 122 1.74 -8.98 -10.96
CA ASP A 122 2.64 -9.61 -11.93
C ASP A 122 2.50 -8.98 -13.32
N THR A 123 1.27 -8.72 -13.77
CA THR A 123 0.99 -8.07 -15.05
C THR A 123 1.62 -6.67 -15.11
N MET A 124 1.59 -5.93 -14.02
CA MET A 124 2.25 -4.64 -13.89
C MET A 124 3.76 -4.75 -13.64
N ARG A 125 4.29 -5.97 -13.50
CA ARG A 125 5.71 -6.27 -13.16
C ARG A 125 6.13 -5.65 -11.83
N ILE A 126 5.23 -5.63 -10.84
CA ILE A 126 5.48 -5.13 -9.49
C ILE A 126 5.94 -6.31 -8.63
N PRO A 127 7.19 -6.29 -8.11
CA PRO A 127 7.63 -7.28 -7.15
C PRO A 127 6.76 -7.20 -5.89
N HIS A 128 6.27 -8.34 -5.43
CA HIS A 128 5.42 -8.37 -4.23
C HIS A 128 5.74 -9.58 -3.36
N ALA A 129 5.39 -9.48 -2.10
CA ALA A 129 5.48 -10.56 -1.12
C ALA A 129 4.25 -10.52 -0.22
N ILE A 130 3.82 -11.70 0.21
CA ILE A 130 2.76 -11.80 1.20
C ILE A 130 3.35 -11.46 2.57
N PHE A 131 2.67 -10.58 3.30
CA PHE A 131 3.08 -10.21 4.64
C PHE A 131 2.98 -11.45 5.56
N PRO A 132 3.99 -11.73 6.40
CA PRO A 132 3.95 -12.89 7.29
C PRO A 132 2.79 -12.78 8.28
N GLN A 133 2.19 -13.91 8.64
CA GLN A 133 1.09 -13.96 9.61
C GLN A 133 1.59 -14.15 11.05
N THR A 134 2.84 -14.54 11.21
CA THR A 134 3.52 -14.80 12.49
C THR A 134 4.86 -14.08 12.52
N GLU A 135 5.40 -13.90 13.73
CA GLU A 135 6.70 -13.25 13.98
C GLU A 135 7.91 -14.16 13.71
N ASP A 136 7.67 -15.38 13.19
CA ASP A 136 8.70 -16.41 12.92
C ASP A 136 9.31 -16.27 11.52
#